data_8ee0899c840af6f774e5298093a28c55
#
_entry.id   8ee0899c840af6f774e5298093a28c55
#
_cell.length_a   1.000
_cell.length_b   1.000
_cell.length_c   1.000
_cell.angle_alpha   90.00
_cell.angle_beta   90.00
_cell.angle_gamma   90.00
#
_symmetry.space_group_name_H-M   'P 1'
#
loop_
_entity.id
_entity.type
_entity.pdbx_description
1 polymer ?
#
loop_
_entity_poly.entity_id
_entity_poly.type
_entity_poly.pdbx_seq_one_letter_code
_entity_poly.pdbx_strand_id
1 'polypeptide(L)'
;IFSGVGSSISQRLHVNPMSLATVAGAVALLIALYALFLMPVLRATISQPLLWKALLALMIVGAPAFLMGMPFPFGLRFLTQRRRSHVPWAWAINGCLSVVSSVLAALLAVQIGFVAVMLIAAGAYGVVAVISAAARGT
;
A
#
# COMPACT_ATOMS: atom_id res chain seq x y z
N ILE A 1 13.91 0.83 -0.86
CA ILE A 1 14.36 2.05 -0.14
C ILE A 1 13.13 2.84 0.35
N PHE A 2 12.22 3.30 -0.50
CA PHE A 2 11.06 4.12 -0.12
C PHE A 2 10.16 3.46 0.92
N SER A 3 9.86 2.17 0.77
CA SER A 3 9.08 1.40 1.74
C SER A 3 9.78 1.32 3.11
N GLY A 4 11.11 1.17 3.13
CA GLY A 4 11.90 1.18 4.37
C GLY A 4 11.83 2.54 5.09
N VAL A 5 11.91 3.64 4.33
CA VAL A 5 11.75 5.00 4.90
C VAL A 5 10.34 5.17 5.46
N GLY A 6 9.30 4.76 4.72
CA GLY A 6 7.92 4.77 5.19
C GLY A 6 7.74 3.98 6.49
N SER A 7 8.29 2.77 6.55
CA SER A 7 8.29 1.94 7.75
C SER A 7 8.99 2.62 8.94
N SER A 8 10.13 3.27 8.72
CA SER A 8 10.87 3.98 9.78
C SER A 8 10.10 5.18 10.31
N ILE A 9 9.44 5.94 9.45
CA ILE A 9 8.61 7.07 9.86
C ILE A 9 7.38 6.59 10.63
N SER A 10 6.79 5.46 10.23
CA SER A 10 5.65 4.88 10.93
C SER A 10 5.96 4.57 12.40
N GLN A 11 7.23 4.30 12.76
CA GLN A 11 7.65 4.04 14.13
C GLN A 11 7.52 5.28 15.04
N ARG A 12 7.58 6.48 14.49
CA ARG A 12 7.46 7.74 15.23
C ARG A 12 6.01 8.19 15.43
N LEU A 13 5.08 7.58 14.72
CA LEU A 13 3.66 7.91 14.81
C LEU A 13 3.01 7.15 15.97
N HIS A 14 2.05 7.79 16.65
CA HIS A 14 1.29 7.16 17.74
C HIS A 14 0.48 5.98 17.21
N VAL A 15 0.55 4.83 17.92
CA VAL A 15 -0.21 3.64 17.56
C VAL A 15 -1.66 3.84 17.97
N ASN A 16 -2.48 4.26 17.01
CA ASN A 16 -3.91 4.44 17.18
C ASN A 16 -4.64 3.75 15.99
N PRO A 17 -5.78 3.10 16.19
CA PRO A 17 -6.60 2.56 15.10
C PRO A 17 -6.90 3.59 14.00
N MET A 18 -7.02 4.86 14.38
CA MET A 18 -7.18 5.97 13.44
C MET A 18 -5.98 6.17 12.52
N SER A 19 -4.78 6.09 13.06
CA SER A 19 -3.58 6.23 12.25
C SER A 19 -3.47 5.12 11.21
N LEU A 20 -3.87 3.90 11.55
CA LEU A 20 -3.96 2.79 10.59
C LEU A 20 -5.04 3.04 9.53
N ALA A 21 -6.23 3.49 9.95
CA ALA A 21 -7.33 3.80 9.03
C ALA A 21 -6.96 4.92 8.06
N THR A 22 -6.32 5.99 8.53
CA THR A 22 -5.89 7.11 7.66
C THR A 22 -4.79 6.69 6.68
N VAL A 23 -3.79 5.92 7.12
CA VAL A 23 -2.73 5.44 6.24
C VAL A 23 -3.27 4.46 5.20
N ALA A 24 -4.12 3.50 5.61
CA ALA A 24 -4.74 2.55 4.68
C ALA A 24 -5.66 3.28 3.67
N GLY A 25 -6.43 4.26 4.13
CA GLY A 25 -7.27 5.10 3.27
C GLY A 25 -6.45 5.93 2.28
N ALA A 26 -5.33 6.50 2.71
CA ALA A 26 -4.42 7.24 1.84
C ALA A 26 -3.81 6.33 0.76
N VAL A 27 -3.42 5.09 1.11
CA VAL A 27 -2.93 4.09 0.15
C VAL A 27 -4.04 3.73 -0.85
N ALA A 28 -5.25 3.45 -0.36
CA ALA A 28 -6.39 3.12 -1.22
C ALA A 28 -6.69 4.25 -2.22
N LEU A 29 -6.75 5.49 -1.74
CA LEU A 29 -6.97 6.67 -2.57
C LEU A 29 -5.87 6.85 -3.61
N LEU A 30 -4.61 6.74 -3.21
CA LEU A 30 -3.48 6.89 -4.12
C LEU A 30 -3.51 5.85 -5.24
N ILE A 31 -3.78 4.57 -4.90
CA ILE A 31 -3.87 3.49 -5.91
C ILE A 31 -5.06 3.74 -6.85
N ALA A 32 -6.20 4.19 -6.32
CA ALA A 32 -7.37 4.52 -7.13
C ALA A 32 -7.08 5.69 -8.10
N LEU A 33 -6.39 6.73 -7.63
CA LEU A 33 -5.94 7.84 -8.48
C LEU A 33 -4.97 7.35 -9.56
N TYR A 34 -4.07 6.45 -9.24
CA TYR A 34 -3.17 5.85 -10.22
C TYR A 34 -3.92 5.02 -11.26
N ALA A 35 -4.94 4.26 -10.85
CA ALA A 35 -5.77 3.50 -11.79
C ALA A 35 -6.43 4.41 -12.85
N LEU A 36 -6.78 5.65 -12.47
CA LEU A 36 -7.43 6.61 -13.35
C LEU A 36 -6.44 7.46 -14.17
N PHE A 37 -5.37 7.94 -13.54
CA PHE A 37 -4.53 8.98 -14.11
C PHE A 37 -3.16 8.48 -14.63
N LEU A 38 -2.72 7.27 -14.30
CA LEU A 38 -1.39 6.80 -14.68
C LEU A 38 -1.20 6.74 -16.21
N MET A 39 -2.18 6.20 -16.93
CA MET A 39 -2.10 6.10 -18.39
C MET A 39 -2.04 7.46 -19.10
N PRO A 40 -2.92 8.44 -18.80
CA PRO A 40 -2.80 9.80 -19.34
C PRO A 40 -1.43 10.44 -19.05
N VAL A 41 -0.94 10.32 -17.82
CA VAL A 41 0.36 10.89 -17.43
C VAL A 41 1.51 10.25 -18.20
N LEU A 42 1.54 8.92 -18.33
CA LEU A 42 2.57 8.22 -19.09
C LEU A 42 2.55 8.61 -20.57
N ARG A 43 1.36 8.72 -21.17
CA ARG A 43 1.23 9.16 -22.58
C ARG A 43 1.73 10.58 -22.79
N ALA A 44 1.41 11.50 -21.89
CA ALA A 44 1.86 12.89 -21.96
C ALA A 44 3.40 13.04 -21.83
N THR A 45 4.07 12.07 -21.26
CA THR A 45 5.53 12.10 -21.01
C THR A 45 6.34 11.32 -22.06
N ILE A 46 5.72 10.70 -23.05
CA ILE A 46 6.45 9.90 -24.07
C ILE A 46 7.50 10.72 -24.83
N SER A 47 7.22 11.98 -25.12
CA SER A 47 8.12 12.89 -25.85
C SER A 47 9.17 13.58 -24.99
N GLN A 48 9.13 13.42 -23.67
CA GLN A 48 10.03 14.10 -22.75
C GLN A 48 11.43 13.46 -22.71
N PRO A 49 12.49 14.23 -22.34
CA PRO A 49 13.84 13.72 -22.17
C PRO A 49 13.91 12.58 -21.12
N LEU A 50 14.90 11.69 -21.30
CA LEU A 50 15.08 10.51 -20.44
C LEU A 50 15.15 10.86 -18.93
N LEU A 51 15.82 11.96 -18.60
CA LEU A 51 15.96 12.41 -17.21
C LEU A 51 14.58 12.70 -16.57
N TRP A 52 13.69 13.38 -17.27
CA TRP A 52 12.34 13.65 -16.82
C TRP A 52 11.52 12.37 -16.63
N LYS A 53 11.64 11.42 -17.56
CA LYS A 53 10.99 10.11 -17.45
C LYS A 53 11.49 9.35 -16.23
N ALA A 54 12.80 9.37 -15.97
CA ALA A 54 13.38 8.71 -14.80
C ALA A 54 12.91 9.34 -13.48
N LEU A 55 12.88 10.66 -13.39
CA LEU A 55 12.38 11.37 -12.20
C LEU A 55 10.89 11.10 -11.98
N LEU A 56 10.09 11.15 -13.04
CA LEU A 56 8.67 10.85 -12.95
C LEU A 56 8.42 9.40 -12.53
N ALA A 57 9.14 8.43 -13.11
CA ALA A 57 9.05 7.03 -12.72
C ALA A 57 9.42 6.83 -11.24
N LEU A 58 10.46 7.52 -10.75
CA LEU A 58 10.87 7.49 -9.36
C LEU A 58 9.77 8.03 -8.43
N MET A 59 9.10 9.11 -8.81
CA MET A 59 7.99 9.68 -8.04
C MET A 59 6.73 8.79 -8.07
N ILE A 60 6.38 8.26 -9.25
CA ILE A 60 5.23 7.38 -9.44
C ILE A 60 5.40 6.09 -8.64
N VAL A 61 6.59 5.49 -8.61
CA VAL A 61 6.84 4.26 -7.85
C VAL A 61 7.12 4.57 -6.38
N GLY A 62 7.82 5.66 -6.09
CA GLY A 62 8.26 6.02 -4.75
C GLY A 62 7.12 6.37 -3.80
N ALA A 63 6.13 7.13 -4.28
CA ALA A 63 5.00 7.55 -3.44
C ALA A 63 4.16 6.38 -2.92
N PRO A 64 3.68 5.44 -3.74
CA PRO A 64 2.96 4.28 -3.23
C PRO A 64 3.87 3.35 -2.41
N ALA A 65 5.11 3.14 -2.81
CA ALA A 65 6.05 2.32 -2.05
C ALA A 65 6.28 2.88 -0.64
N PHE A 66 6.38 4.19 -0.50
CA PHE A 66 6.51 4.87 0.79
C PHE A 66 5.27 4.64 1.67
N LEU A 67 4.07 4.89 1.15
CA LEU A 67 2.84 4.74 1.91
C LEU A 67 2.55 3.27 2.25
N MET A 68 2.76 2.34 1.32
CA MET A 68 2.58 0.90 1.53
C MET A 68 3.56 0.31 2.55
N GLY A 69 4.69 0.97 2.81
CA GLY A 69 5.63 0.59 3.86
C GLY A 69 5.11 0.80 5.28
N MET A 70 4.04 1.57 5.48
CA MET A 70 3.56 1.94 6.83
C MET A 70 2.52 0.97 7.45
N PRO A 71 1.52 0.43 6.74
CA PRO A 71 0.41 -0.31 7.34
C PRO A 71 0.84 -1.54 8.14
N PHE A 72 1.78 -2.32 7.64
CA PHE A 72 2.23 -3.54 8.32
C PHE A 72 2.94 -3.26 9.65
N PRO A 73 3.95 -2.35 9.73
CA PRO A 73 4.55 -1.98 11.02
C PRO A 73 3.53 -1.42 12.03
N PHE A 74 2.55 -0.64 11.56
CA PHE A 74 1.47 -0.16 12.41
C PHE A 74 0.64 -1.30 12.98
N GLY A 75 0.15 -2.18 12.13
CA GLY A 75 -0.63 -3.35 12.54
C GLY A 75 0.14 -4.24 13.50
N LEU A 76 1.43 -4.46 13.24
CA LEU A 76 2.30 -5.28 14.09
C LEU A 76 2.49 -4.67 15.48
N ARG A 77 2.72 -3.36 15.57
CA ARG A 77 2.84 -2.66 16.86
C ARG A 77 1.54 -2.72 17.66
N PHE A 78 0.40 -2.54 17.00
CA PHE A 78 -0.91 -2.67 17.64
C PHE A 78 -1.14 -4.10 18.18
N LEU A 79 -0.76 -5.12 17.39
CA LEU A 79 -0.85 -6.51 17.78
C LEU A 79 0.08 -6.84 18.98
N THR A 80 1.30 -6.31 18.97
CA THR A 80 2.29 -6.50 20.04
C THR A 80 1.80 -5.98 21.38
N GLN A 81 1.07 -4.87 21.39
CA GLN A 81 0.50 -4.29 22.61
C GLN A 81 -0.65 -5.11 23.18
N ARG A 82 -1.42 -5.80 22.34
CA ARG A 82 -2.60 -6.54 22.75
C ARG A 82 -2.35 -8.05 22.92
N ARG A 83 -1.59 -8.67 22.01
CA ARG A 83 -1.36 -10.12 21.97
C ARG A 83 0.00 -10.46 21.34
N ARG A 84 1.06 -10.45 22.12
CA ARG A 84 2.43 -10.76 21.66
C ARG A 84 2.55 -12.15 21.01
N SER A 85 1.80 -13.14 21.45
CA SER A 85 1.81 -14.50 20.89
C SER A 85 1.38 -14.60 19.43
N HIS A 86 0.67 -13.61 18.89
CA HIS A 86 0.23 -13.59 17.49
C HIS A 86 1.22 -12.91 16.53
N VAL A 87 2.28 -12.30 17.04
CA VAL A 87 3.29 -11.61 16.21
C VAL A 87 3.97 -12.55 15.20
N PRO A 88 4.43 -13.77 15.58
CA PRO A 88 5.01 -14.71 14.60
C PRO A 88 4.04 -15.10 13.49
N TRP A 89 2.77 -15.29 13.84
CA TRP A 89 1.70 -15.57 12.85
C TRP A 89 1.49 -14.43 11.87
N ALA A 90 1.48 -13.17 12.34
CA ALA A 90 1.36 -12.01 11.48
C ALA A 90 2.52 -11.92 10.47
N TRP A 91 3.75 -12.21 10.90
CA TRP A 91 4.91 -12.28 10.02
C TRP A 91 4.80 -13.40 8.99
N ALA A 92 4.43 -14.60 9.42
CA ALA A 92 4.29 -15.76 8.52
C ALA A 92 3.21 -15.50 7.46
N ILE A 93 2.04 -15.02 7.85
CA ILE A 93 0.94 -14.69 6.94
C ILE A 93 1.36 -13.59 5.96
N ASN A 94 1.98 -12.51 6.44
CA ASN A 94 2.45 -11.43 5.56
C ASN A 94 3.47 -11.94 4.52
N GLY A 95 4.42 -12.77 4.94
CA GLY A 95 5.41 -13.35 4.04
C GLY A 95 4.78 -14.25 2.99
N CYS A 96 3.94 -15.20 3.40
CA CYS A 96 3.24 -16.11 2.47
C CYS A 96 2.34 -15.33 1.49
N LEU A 97 1.54 -14.40 1.99
CA LEU A 97 0.63 -13.62 1.14
C LEU A 97 1.40 -12.70 0.18
N SER A 98 2.56 -12.19 0.56
CA SER A 98 3.39 -11.36 -0.32
C SER A 98 3.86 -12.13 -1.55
N VAL A 99 4.25 -13.40 -1.38
CA VAL A 99 4.65 -14.26 -2.49
C VAL A 99 3.46 -14.63 -3.36
N VAL A 100 2.35 -15.10 -2.75
CA VAL A 100 1.14 -15.49 -3.48
C VAL A 100 0.54 -14.31 -4.23
N SER A 101 0.44 -13.16 -3.60
CA SER A 101 -0.16 -11.97 -4.21
C SER A 101 0.65 -11.43 -5.37
N SER A 102 1.98 -11.54 -5.36
CA SER A 102 2.82 -11.08 -6.48
C SER A 102 2.56 -11.91 -7.75
N VAL A 103 2.47 -13.23 -7.62
CA VAL A 103 2.16 -14.13 -8.74
C VAL A 103 0.72 -13.92 -9.20
N LEU A 104 -0.22 -13.85 -8.27
CA LEU A 104 -1.64 -13.66 -8.57
C LEU A 104 -1.88 -12.31 -9.27
N ALA A 105 -1.24 -11.23 -8.81
CA ALA A 105 -1.34 -9.92 -9.44
C ALA A 105 -0.85 -9.93 -10.89
N ALA A 106 0.27 -10.62 -11.17
CA ALA A 106 0.79 -10.74 -12.53
C ALA A 106 -0.18 -11.52 -13.43
N LEU A 107 -0.73 -12.64 -12.97
CA LEU A 107 -1.70 -13.43 -13.72
C LEU A 107 -2.99 -12.65 -13.99
N LEU A 108 -3.54 -11.97 -12.97
CA LEU A 108 -4.72 -11.14 -13.11
C LEU A 108 -4.48 -9.96 -14.05
N ALA A 109 -3.30 -9.33 -13.99
CA ALA A 109 -2.98 -8.21 -14.87
C ALA A 109 -3.00 -8.61 -16.34
N VAL A 110 -2.58 -9.84 -16.66
CA VAL A 110 -2.65 -10.39 -18.03
C VAL A 110 -4.09 -10.69 -18.45
N GLN A 111 -4.93 -11.17 -17.52
CA GLN A 111 -6.29 -11.62 -17.85
C GLN A 111 -7.33 -10.50 -17.86
N ILE A 112 -7.33 -9.66 -16.85
CA ILE A 112 -8.36 -8.62 -16.65
C ILE A 112 -7.81 -7.19 -16.74
N GLY A 113 -6.51 -7.06 -16.99
CA GLY A 113 -5.83 -5.78 -17.16
C GLY A 113 -5.30 -5.18 -15.86
N PHE A 114 -4.29 -4.32 -16.01
CA PHE A 114 -3.56 -3.71 -14.91
C PHE A 114 -4.44 -2.79 -14.03
N VAL A 115 -5.35 -2.05 -14.66
CA VAL A 115 -6.27 -1.13 -13.95
C VAL A 115 -7.19 -1.90 -12.99
N ALA A 116 -7.71 -3.05 -13.43
CA ALA A 116 -8.57 -3.88 -12.57
C ALA A 116 -7.82 -4.38 -11.34
N VAL A 117 -6.57 -4.81 -11.50
CA VAL A 117 -5.72 -5.24 -10.37
C VAL A 117 -5.46 -4.09 -9.40
N MET A 118 -5.21 -2.88 -9.90
CA MET A 118 -5.05 -1.69 -9.05
C MET A 118 -6.34 -1.38 -8.26
N LEU A 119 -7.51 -1.49 -8.88
CA LEU A 119 -8.78 -1.26 -8.20
C LEU A 119 -9.07 -2.32 -7.14
N ILE A 120 -8.73 -3.59 -7.39
CA ILE A 120 -8.81 -4.67 -6.39
C ILE A 120 -7.90 -4.34 -5.20
N ALA A 121 -6.67 -3.91 -5.44
CA ALA A 121 -5.75 -3.52 -4.39
C ALA A 121 -6.26 -2.30 -3.61
N ALA A 122 -6.78 -1.27 -4.29
CA ALA A 122 -7.40 -0.12 -3.65
C ALA A 122 -8.59 -0.53 -2.76
N GLY A 123 -9.44 -1.44 -3.24
CA GLY A 123 -10.55 -2.00 -2.48
C GLY A 123 -10.10 -2.72 -1.22
N ALA A 124 -9.06 -3.55 -1.31
CA ALA A 124 -8.49 -4.25 -0.15
C ALA A 124 -8.00 -3.28 0.94
N TYR A 125 -7.26 -2.23 0.55
CA TYR A 125 -6.85 -1.18 1.49
C TYR A 125 -8.02 -0.36 2.03
N GLY A 126 -9.06 -0.13 1.21
CA GLY A 126 -10.30 0.51 1.63
C GLY A 126 -11.01 -0.27 2.72
N VAL A 127 -11.12 -1.60 2.58
CA VAL A 127 -11.68 -2.48 3.62
C VAL A 127 -10.90 -2.39 4.92
N VAL A 128 -9.56 -2.41 4.86
CA VAL A 128 -8.72 -2.23 6.05
C VAL A 128 -8.98 -0.88 6.71
N ALA A 129 -9.11 0.20 5.93
CA ALA A 129 -9.39 1.52 6.45
C ALA A 129 -10.73 1.59 7.19
N VAL A 130 -11.79 1.01 6.60
CA VAL A 130 -13.14 0.97 7.19
C VAL A 130 -13.16 0.15 8.48
N ILE A 131 -12.60 -1.07 8.47
CA ILE A 131 -12.55 -1.93 9.66
C ILE A 131 -11.77 -1.25 10.78
N SER A 132 -10.63 -0.63 10.46
CA SER A 132 -9.80 0.07 11.46
C SER A 132 -10.50 1.31 12.02
N ALA A 133 -11.31 2.00 11.23
CA ALA A 133 -12.13 3.12 11.69
C ALA A 133 -13.29 2.65 12.58
N ALA A 134 -13.95 1.54 12.24
CA ALA A 134 -15.07 0.96 13.00
C ALA A 134 -14.62 0.40 14.36
N ALA A 135 -13.40 -0.12 14.47
CA ALA A 135 -12.85 -0.66 15.72
C ALA A 135 -12.61 0.38 16.84
N ARG A 136 -13.09 1.63 16.65
CA ARG A 136 -13.08 2.70 17.68
C ARG A 136 -14.27 2.64 18.62
N GLY A 137 -15.38 2.07 18.17
CA GLY A 137 -16.66 2.09 18.92
C GLY A 137 -16.80 0.94 19.92
N THR A 138 -15.84 0.05 19.97
CA THR A 138 -15.78 -1.11 20.89
C THR A 138 -14.59 -1.04 21.83
#